data_cac4db81292afaba828d0dfbdfafd1ab
#
_entry.id   cac4db81292afaba828d0dfbdfafd1ab
#
_cell.length_a   1.000
_cell.length_b   1.000
_cell.length_c   1.000
_cell.angle_alpha   90.00
_cell.angle_beta   90.00
_cell.angle_gamma   90.00
#
_symmetry.space_group_name_H-M   'P 1'
#
loop_
_entity.id
_entity.type
_entity.pdbx_description
1 polymer ?
#
loop_
_entity_poly.entity_id
_entity_poly.type
_entity_poly.pdbx_seq_one_letter_code
_entity_poly.pdbx_strand_id
1 'polypeptide(L)'
;MRARPDYLPDRTERRTIAVDLKTGRSADPRKFRRAVAEYGYHQQAALYTDVVRWARGDDDVAFVFVVVEITPPHLVSVCELDPDAMNVGRSRNRTAIELYARCRETGQWPGYGTEIHTIDLPAWATYDQETVL
;
A
#
# COMPACT_ATOMS: atom_id res chain seq x y z
N MET A 1 -5.24 11.83 11.49
CA MET A 1 -4.53 10.71 10.83
C MET A 1 -3.41 10.24 11.76
N ARG A 2 -2.96 8.99 11.63
CA ARG A 2 -1.89 8.40 12.43
C ARG A 2 -0.96 7.59 11.53
N ALA A 3 0.36 7.75 11.69
CA ALA A 3 1.38 6.91 11.07
C ALA A 3 2.17 6.19 12.16
N ARG A 4 2.56 4.95 11.89
CA ARG A 4 3.40 4.13 12.76
C ARG A 4 4.40 3.36 11.91
N PRO A 5 5.51 3.99 11.51
CA PRO A 5 6.59 3.25 10.86
C PRO A 5 7.19 2.22 11.83
N ASP A 6 7.69 1.10 11.30
CA ASP A 6 8.31 0.06 12.13
C ASP A 6 9.63 0.55 12.75
N TYR A 7 10.34 1.40 12.02
CA TYR A 7 11.51 2.08 12.55
C TYR A 7 11.56 3.54 12.05
N LEU A 8 11.79 4.45 12.97
CA LEU A 8 12.00 5.86 12.69
C LEU A 8 13.20 6.34 13.54
N PRO A 9 14.35 6.61 12.92
CA PRO A 9 15.55 7.02 13.66
C PRO A 9 15.35 8.36 14.33
N ASP A 10 16.19 8.66 15.31
CA ASP A 10 16.28 9.99 15.89
C ASP A 10 16.63 11.03 14.82
N ARG A 11 16.20 12.27 15.05
CA ARG A 11 16.48 13.36 14.13
C ARG A 11 17.98 13.60 14.03
N THR A 12 18.49 13.63 12.82
CA THR A 12 19.89 13.99 12.51
C THR A 12 19.90 15.18 11.54
N GLU A 13 21.08 15.74 11.26
CA GLU A 13 21.24 16.76 10.22
C GLU A 13 21.14 16.19 8.79
N ARG A 14 20.94 14.87 8.67
CA ARG A 14 20.82 14.16 7.41
C ARG A 14 19.36 13.85 7.11
N ARG A 15 19.11 13.37 5.88
CA ARG A 15 17.83 12.87 5.43
C ARG A 15 17.23 11.87 6.45
N THR A 16 16.00 12.09 6.90
CA THR A 16 15.26 11.16 7.75
C THR A 16 14.75 10.01 6.92
N ILE A 17 15.08 8.77 7.31
CA ILE A 17 14.62 7.56 6.62
C ILE A 17 13.66 6.81 7.54
N ALA A 18 12.38 6.86 7.24
CA ALA A 18 11.38 6.01 7.89
C ALA A 18 11.37 4.63 7.22
N VAL A 19 11.34 3.57 8.02
CA VAL A 19 11.45 2.19 7.55
C VAL A 19 10.19 1.41 7.90
N ASP A 20 9.76 0.59 6.97
CA ASP A 20 8.65 -0.35 7.16
C ASP A 20 9.08 -1.74 6.69
N LEU A 21 8.90 -2.75 7.57
CA LEU A 21 9.28 -4.12 7.31
C LEU A 21 8.14 -4.86 6.61
N LYS A 22 8.46 -5.52 5.52
CA LYS A 22 7.54 -6.42 4.82
C LYS A 22 8.12 -7.83 4.72
N THR A 23 7.30 -8.82 5.00
CA THR A 23 7.65 -10.21 4.77
C THR A 23 6.87 -10.77 3.60
N GLY A 24 7.48 -11.65 2.81
CA GLY A 24 6.83 -12.21 1.64
C GLY A 24 7.54 -13.44 1.09
N ARG A 25 6.94 -14.03 0.05
CA ARG A 25 7.53 -15.19 -0.62
C ARG A 25 8.76 -14.83 -1.46
N SER A 26 8.94 -13.58 -1.79
CA SER A 26 10.09 -13.10 -2.57
C SER A 26 10.41 -11.66 -2.21
N ALA A 27 11.70 -11.39 -2.02
CA ALA A 27 12.26 -10.05 -1.86
C ALA A 27 12.73 -9.44 -3.19
N ASP A 28 12.50 -10.11 -4.34
CA ASP A 28 12.82 -9.55 -5.67
C ASP A 28 12.04 -8.24 -5.89
N PRO A 29 12.73 -7.09 -6.09
CA PRO A 29 12.07 -5.79 -6.28
C PRO A 29 11.06 -5.78 -7.43
N ARG A 30 11.28 -6.57 -8.48
CA ARG A 30 10.36 -6.67 -9.64
C ARG A 30 9.04 -7.33 -9.24
N LYS A 31 9.07 -8.30 -8.31
CA LYS A 31 7.87 -8.93 -7.75
C LYS A 31 7.22 -8.05 -6.70
N PHE A 32 8.02 -7.40 -5.85
CA PHE A 32 7.53 -6.48 -4.83
C PHE A 32 6.73 -5.32 -5.43
N ARG A 33 7.08 -4.83 -6.63
CA ARG A 33 6.31 -3.81 -7.35
C ARG A 33 4.83 -4.17 -7.52
N ARG A 34 4.51 -5.46 -7.72
CA ARG A 34 3.11 -5.92 -7.79
C ARG A 34 2.43 -5.80 -6.44
N ALA A 35 3.09 -6.23 -5.38
CA ALA A 35 2.57 -6.11 -4.01
C ALA A 35 2.33 -4.65 -3.62
N VAL A 36 3.22 -3.72 -4.04
CA VAL A 36 3.04 -2.28 -3.83
C VAL A 36 1.71 -1.79 -4.42
N ALA A 37 1.38 -2.22 -5.63
CA ALA A 37 0.14 -1.85 -6.30
C ALA A 37 -1.09 -2.54 -5.67
N GLU A 38 -1.00 -3.83 -5.40
CA GLU A 38 -2.08 -4.69 -4.92
C GLU A 38 -2.50 -4.34 -3.49
N TYR A 39 -1.52 -4.15 -2.60
CA TYR A 39 -1.77 -3.86 -1.18
C TYR A 39 -1.76 -2.37 -0.84
N GLY A 40 -1.61 -1.49 -1.83
CA GLY A 40 -1.64 -0.04 -1.60
C GLY A 40 -0.44 0.49 -0.81
N TYR A 41 0.72 -0.16 -0.87
CA TYR A 41 1.91 0.29 -0.12
C TYR A 41 2.38 1.69 -0.53
N HIS A 42 2.12 2.11 -1.77
CA HIS A 42 2.35 3.49 -2.21
C HIS A 42 1.50 4.51 -1.44
N GLN A 43 0.29 4.14 -1.04
CA GLN A 43 -0.57 4.98 -0.19
C GLN A 43 -0.01 5.06 1.23
N GLN A 44 0.45 3.94 1.79
CA GLN A 44 1.11 3.89 3.10
C GLN A 44 2.37 4.76 3.10
N ALA A 45 3.27 4.56 2.13
CA ALA A 45 4.52 5.31 2.03
C ALA A 45 4.27 6.82 1.94
N ALA A 46 3.34 7.24 1.07
CA ALA A 46 2.98 8.64 0.91
C ALA A 46 2.42 9.25 2.21
N LEU A 47 1.45 8.58 2.83
CA LEU A 47 0.84 9.05 4.08
C LEU A 47 1.87 9.15 5.21
N TYR A 48 2.71 8.14 5.39
CA TYR A 48 3.68 8.10 6.47
C TYR A 48 4.76 9.16 6.28
N THR A 49 5.26 9.33 5.05
CA THR A 49 6.19 10.41 4.71
C THR A 49 5.61 11.78 5.08
N ASP A 50 4.37 12.06 4.66
CA ASP A 50 3.74 13.36 4.88
C ASP A 50 3.47 13.60 6.37
N VAL A 51 3.07 12.57 7.14
CA VAL A 51 2.87 12.67 8.60
C VAL A 51 4.20 12.89 9.33
N VAL A 52 5.28 12.19 8.95
CA VAL A 52 6.61 12.37 9.55
C VAL A 52 7.15 13.76 9.27
N ARG A 53 7.02 14.24 8.03
CA ARG A 53 7.39 15.62 7.66
C ARG A 53 6.69 16.65 8.54
N TRP A 54 5.38 16.54 8.64
CA TRP A 54 4.59 17.45 9.44
C TRP A 54 4.96 17.40 10.93
N ALA A 55 5.07 16.19 11.50
CA ALA A 55 5.31 16.00 12.93
C ALA A 55 6.72 16.43 13.38
N ARG A 56 7.71 16.30 12.50
CA ARG A 56 9.12 16.63 12.82
C ARG A 56 9.59 17.96 12.25
N GLY A 57 8.85 18.55 11.32
CA GLY A 57 9.29 19.72 10.57
C GLY A 57 10.50 19.39 9.67
N ASP A 58 10.60 18.15 9.19
CA ASP A 58 11.66 17.70 8.28
C ASP A 58 11.17 17.77 6.84
N ASP A 59 11.89 18.48 5.98
CA ASP A 59 11.54 18.56 4.55
C ASP A 59 12.07 17.36 3.75
N ASP A 60 13.18 16.77 4.16
CA ASP A 60 13.81 15.63 3.49
C ASP A 60 13.55 14.32 4.25
N VAL A 61 12.40 13.72 3.99
CA VAL A 61 12.00 12.41 4.53
C VAL A 61 11.87 11.41 3.40
N ALA A 62 12.60 10.31 3.49
CA ALA A 62 12.44 9.12 2.68
C ALA A 62 11.60 8.08 3.42
N PHE A 63 10.93 7.23 2.65
CA PHE A 63 10.26 6.05 3.16
C PHE A 63 10.77 4.82 2.41
N VAL A 64 11.33 3.86 3.14
CA VAL A 64 11.86 2.64 2.55
C VAL A 64 11.16 1.41 3.10
N PHE A 65 10.95 0.45 2.23
CA PHE A 65 10.51 -0.90 2.59
C PHE A 65 11.72 -1.81 2.71
N VAL A 66 11.85 -2.49 3.83
CA VAL A 66 12.78 -3.63 3.99
C VAL A 66 11.97 -4.89 3.77
N VAL A 67 12.20 -5.58 2.66
CA VAL A 67 11.47 -6.78 2.27
C VAL A 67 12.29 -8.01 2.58
N VAL A 68 11.74 -8.93 3.36
CA VAL A 68 12.43 -10.16 3.80
C VAL A 68 11.67 -11.39 3.31
N GLU A 69 12.36 -12.33 2.70
CA GLU A 69 11.78 -13.63 2.33
C GLU A 69 11.48 -14.49 3.56
N ILE A 70 10.30 -15.10 3.60
CA ILE A 70 9.89 -16.00 4.69
C ILE A 70 10.53 -17.39 4.60
N THR A 71 11.18 -17.72 3.48
CA THR A 71 11.86 -19.00 3.25
C THR A 71 13.37 -18.80 3.24
N PRO A 72 14.16 -19.80 3.74
CA PRO A 72 15.61 -19.75 3.66
C PRO A 72 16.11 -19.58 2.22
N PRO A 73 17.19 -18.82 1.99
CA PRO A 73 18.10 -18.19 2.95
C PRO A 73 17.63 -16.81 3.48
N HIS A 74 16.33 -16.47 3.39
CA HIS A 74 15.75 -15.21 3.89
C HIS A 74 16.39 -13.98 3.24
N LEU A 75 16.43 -13.97 1.91
CA LEU A 75 16.96 -12.84 1.15
C LEU A 75 16.23 -11.54 1.51
N VAL A 76 16.98 -10.44 1.50
CA VAL A 76 16.49 -9.12 1.87
C VAL A 76 16.72 -8.16 0.73
N SER A 77 15.74 -7.30 0.47
CA SER A 77 15.89 -6.12 -0.37
C SER A 77 15.40 -4.87 0.34
N VAL A 78 15.98 -3.73 -0.03
CA VAL A 78 15.55 -2.41 0.43
C VAL A 78 15.03 -1.66 -0.77
N CYS A 79 13.77 -1.20 -0.69
CA CYS A 79 13.06 -0.58 -1.79
C CYS A 79 12.56 0.81 -1.39
N GLU A 80 12.85 1.82 -2.19
CA GLU A 80 12.23 3.14 -2.14
C GLU A 80 11.31 3.30 -3.36
N LEU A 81 10.19 3.96 -3.19
CA LEU A 81 9.28 4.24 -4.29
C LEU A 81 9.72 5.48 -5.04
N ASP A 82 9.54 5.46 -6.35
CA ASP A 82 9.78 6.63 -7.18
C ASP A 82 8.77 7.76 -6.92
N PRO A 83 9.07 8.99 -7.36
CA PRO A 83 8.18 10.14 -7.17
C PRO A 83 6.77 9.93 -7.77
N ASP A 84 6.65 9.22 -8.87
CA ASP A 84 5.35 8.98 -9.53
C ASP A 84 4.48 8.05 -8.70
N ALA A 85 5.03 6.95 -8.18
CA ALA A 85 4.33 6.06 -7.26
C ALA A 85 3.89 6.81 -5.99
N MET A 86 4.75 7.68 -5.44
CA MET A 86 4.42 8.52 -4.28
C MET A 86 3.28 9.50 -4.59
N ASN A 87 3.27 10.11 -5.78
CA ASN A 87 2.20 11.03 -6.21
C ASN A 87 0.86 10.31 -6.40
N VAL A 88 0.88 9.10 -6.99
CA VAL A 88 -0.31 8.24 -7.08
C VAL A 88 -0.83 7.90 -5.68
N GLY A 89 0.06 7.56 -4.75
CA GLY A 89 -0.27 7.30 -3.35
C GLY A 89 -0.98 8.49 -2.69
N ARG A 90 -0.43 9.70 -2.84
CA ARG A 90 -1.04 10.94 -2.30
C ARG A 90 -2.41 11.22 -2.90
N SER A 91 -2.54 11.07 -4.22
CA SER A 91 -3.82 11.28 -4.91
C SER A 91 -4.91 10.34 -4.39
N ARG A 92 -4.60 9.04 -4.26
CA ARG A 92 -5.55 8.05 -3.72
C ARG A 92 -5.89 8.32 -2.25
N ASN A 93 -4.92 8.71 -1.44
CA ASN A 93 -5.15 9.09 -0.05
C ASN A 93 -6.09 10.29 0.06
N ARG A 94 -5.92 11.30 -0.78
CA ARG A 94 -6.82 12.47 -0.83
C ARG A 94 -8.25 12.05 -1.16
N THR A 95 -8.45 11.28 -2.21
CA THR A 95 -9.77 10.76 -2.59
C THR A 95 -10.43 9.97 -1.45
N ALA A 96 -9.66 9.11 -0.76
CA ALA A 96 -10.18 8.34 0.36
C ALA A 96 -10.57 9.22 1.55
N ILE A 97 -9.79 10.27 1.86
CA ILE A 97 -10.08 11.22 2.94
C ILE A 97 -11.33 12.03 2.62
N GLU A 98 -11.46 12.51 1.37
CA GLU A 98 -12.63 13.27 0.92
C GLU A 98 -13.91 12.41 0.95
N LEU A 99 -13.81 11.14 0.51
CA LEU A 99 -14.90 10.18 0.60
C LEU A 99 -15.32 9.96 2.05
N TYR A 100 -14.35 9.72 2.94
CA TYR A 100 -14.62 9.53 4.36
C TYR A 100 -15.29 10.75 5.01
N ALA A 101 -14.81 11.95 4.68
CA ALA A 101 -15.39 13.19 5.18
C ALA A 101 -16.86 13.33 4.74
N ARG A 102 -17.15 13.09 3.47
CA ARG A 102 -18.51 13.12 2.91
C ARG A 102 -19.42 12.07 3.56
N CYS A 103 -18.93 10.84 3.74
CA CYS A 103 -19.72 9.78 4.41
C CYS A 103 -20.04 10.14 5.85
N ARG A 104 -19.11 10.77 6.58
CA ARG A 104 -19.36 11.26 7.92
C ARG A 104 -20.38 12.37 7.99
N GLU A 105 -20.36 13.29 7.03
CA GLU A 105 -21.29 14.41 6.95
C GLU A 105 -22.71 13.95 6.60
N THR A 106 -22.83 13.05 5.63
CA THR A 106 -24.13 12.58 5.13
C THR A 106 -24.72 11.40 5.89
N GLY A 107 -23.91 10.69 6.69
CA GLY A 107 -24.28 9.40 7.30
C GLY A 107 -24.40 8.25 6.29
N GLN A 108 -24.13 8.48 5.00
CA GLN A 108 -24.23 7.49 3.94
C GLN A 108 -22.87 6.87 3.65
N TRP A 109 -22.79 5.56 3.82
CA TRP A 109 -21.58 4.77 3.57
C TRP A 109 -21.80 3.90 2.35
N PRO A 110 -21.03 4.09 1.26
CA PRO A 110 -21.19 3.27 0.06
C PRO A 110 -20.84 1.81 0.35
N GLY A 111 -21.63 0.91 -0.21
CA GLY A 111 -21.45 -0.54 -0.15
C GLY A 111 -21.84 -1.15 -1.50
N TYR A 112 -22.11 -2.44 -1.48
CA TYR A 112 -22.52 -3.16 -2.70
C TYR A 112 -23.99 -2.93 -3.10
N GLY A 113 -24.73 -2.08 -2.39
CA GLY A 113 -26.14 -1.85 -2.61
C GLY A 113 -27.02 -2.88 -1.89
N THR A 114 -28.33 -2.79 -2.14
CA THR A 114 -29.36 -3.71 -1.58
C THR A 114 -29.98 -4.60 -2.65
N GLU A 115 -29.49 -4.50 -3.87
CA GLU A 115 -29.99 -5.24 -5.04
C GLU A 115 -29.46 -6.68 -5.05
N ILE A 116 -30.22 -7.57 -5.68
CA ILE A 116 -29.77 -8.95 -5.92
C ILE A 116 -28.83 -8.91 -7.14
N HIS A 117 -27.58 -9.27 -6.93
CA HIS A 117 -26.59 -9.37 -8.00
C HIS A 117 -26.61 -10.75 -8.65
N THR A 118 -26.83 -10.80 -9.97
CA THR A 118 -26.63 -12.04 -10.74
C THR A 118 -25.13 -12.24 -10.96
N ILE A 119 -24.63 -13.41 -10.60
CA ILE A 119 -23.20 -13.75 -10.70
C ILE A 119 -23.05 -14.83 -11.75
N ASP A 120 -22.15 -14.62 -12.71
CA ASP A 120 -21.68 -15.60 -13.67
C ASP A 120 -20.42 -16.32 -13.18
N LEU A 121 -20.15 -17.48 -13.76
CA LEU A 121 -18.89 -18.19 -13.48
C LEU A 121 -17.75 -17.60 -14.31
N PRO A 122 -16.54 -17.52 -13.75
CA PRO A 122 -15.37 -17.13 -14.53
C PRO A 122 -15.11 -18.15 -15.66
N ALA A 123 -14.55 -17.67 -16.77
CA ALA A 123 -14.38 -18.45 -18.00
C ALA A 123 -13.70 -19.82 -17.78
N TRP A 124 -12.70 -19.90 -16.89
CA TRP A 124 -12.02 -21.15 -16.58
C TRP A 124 -12.94 -22.20 -15.93
N ALA A 125 -13.98 -21.79 -15.22
CA ALA A 125 -14.92 -22.69 -14.56
C ALA A 125 -16.05 -23.18 -15.50
N THR A 126 -16.22 -22.53 -16.66
CA THR A 126 -17.21 -22.94 -17.66
C THR A 126 -16.64 -23.95 -18.67
N TYR A 127 -15.31 -24.01 -18.83
CA TYR A 127 -14.65 -24.94 -19.76
C TYR A 127 -14.48 -26.37 -19.24
N ASP A 128 -14.62 -26.61 -17.93
CA ASP A 128 -14.44 -27.94 -17.32
C ASP A 128 -15.59 -28.93 -17.64
N GLN A 129 -16.69 -28.49 -18.26
CA GLN A 129 -17.83 -29.38 -18.58
C GLN A 129 -17.74 -30.03 -19.96
N GLU A 130 -16.82 -29.64 -20.84
CA GLU A 130 -16.68 -30.26 -22.19
C GLU A 130 -15.74 -31.47 -22.22
N THR A 131 -15.09 -31.84 -21.11
CA THR A 131 -14.10 -32.92 -21.07
C THR A 131 -14.61 -34.22 -20.40
N VAL A 132 -15.90 -34.31 -20.10
CA VAL A 132 -16.51 -35.52 -19.52
C VAL A 132 -17.61 -36.03 -20.44
N LEU A 133 -17.23 -36.60 -21.57
CA LEU A 133 -17.98 -37.55 -22.39
C LEU A 133 -17.03 -38.62 -22.95
#